data_76322f65befceca65e8282320b0f9243
#
_entry.id   76322f65befceca65e8282320b0f9243
#
_cell.length_a   1.000
_cell.length_b   1.000
_cell.length_c   1.000
_cell.angle_alpha   90.00
_cell.angle_beta   90.00
_cell.angle_gamma   90.00
#
_symmetry.space_group_name_H-M   'P 1'
#
loop_
_entity.id
_entity.type
_entity.pdbx_description
1 polymer ?
#
loop_
_entity_poly.entity_id
_entity_poly.type
_entity_poly.pdbx_seq_one_letter_code
_entity_poly.pdbx_strand_id
1 'polypeptide(L)'
;MKKIKKAAKPRTADEEAAVTDHGFRYYAQMRGVTSQSQLDALAYLTEHDTQAADRAITAMLDTLKRTNFGTKNDLSRASGSMMMVGSIVYDWCYDRLSEKQKQEFVREFVRIAGTMECHYPPKNTESVAGHGSEWMILRDMLSCGIAIYDEYPEMYEIVAKMIFRDYVPVRNYIYAGHNYHQGTGYVTVRYLNDLNSLWIFDRMGAGQIYSPEQHYVLYDHVYRRRPDGQVLPSGDVNPGKRSTPQTYAMPAMLAASYWNDPILMYEYERRPSVETHMLILELLWRDFSLKGKSPEGLPLSRYSGTPFG
;
A
#
# COMPACT_ATOMS: atom_id res chain seq x y z
N MET A 1 -14.00 11.68 -9.14
CA MET A 1 -13.69 13.07 -9.57
C MET A 1 -14.31 14.13 -8.66
N LYS A 2 -15.66 14.35 -8.59
CA LYS A 2 -16.25 15.43 -7.73
C LYS A 2 -15.84 15.36 -6.25
N LYS A 3 -15.72 14.18 -5.61
CA LYS A 3 -15.24 14.02 -4.22
C LYS A 3 -13.76 14.35 -4.08
N ILE A 4 -12.95 13.99 -5.07
CA ILE A 4 -11.51 14.30 -5.11
C ILE A 4 -11.28 15.80 -5.21
N LYS A 5 -11.97 16.47 -6.14
CA LYS A 5 -11.89 17.94 -6.27
C LYS A 5 -12.34 18.69 -5.01
N LYS A 6 -13.35 18.19 -4.28
CA LYS A 6 -13.81 18.80 -3.03
C LYS A 6 -12.81 18.65 -1.88
N ALA A 7 -11.95 17.61 -1.92
CA ALA A 7 -10.92 17.36 -0.91
C ALA A 7 -9.61 18.13 -1.16
N ALA A 8 -9.37 18.60 -2.40
CA ALA A 8 -8.18 19.38 -2.77
C ALA A 8 -8.31 20.84 -2.30
N LYS A 9 -8.27 21.08 -0.99
CA LYS A 9 -8.22 22.44 -0.41
C LYS A 9 -6.81 22.76 0.09
N PRO A 10 -6.35 24.02 -0.05
CA PRO A 10 -5.11 24.49 0.56
C PRO A 10 -5.12 24.22 2.07
N ARG A 11 -3.97 23.87 2.62
CA ARG A 11 -3.78 23.65 4.06
C ARG A 11 -3.93 24.91 4.85
N THR A 12 -4.38 24.77 6.08
CA THR A 12 -4.31 25.83 7.10
C THR A 12 -2.91 25.88 7.72
N ALA A 13 -2.54 27.02 8.28
CA ALA A 13 -1.27 27.18 9.01
C ALA A 13 -1.12 26.20 10.17
N ASP A 14 -2.22 25.78 10.80
CA ASP A 14 -2.22 24.81 11.90
C ASP A 14 -1.91 23.38 11.41
N GLU A 15 -2.34 23.02 10.20
CA GLU A 15 -1.99 21.74 9.58
C GLU A 15 -0.51 21.68 9.20
N GLU A 16 0.11 22.80 8.86
CA GLU A 16 1.54 22.89 8.59
C GLU A 16 2.38 22.86 9.89
N ALA A 17 1.90 23.46 10.97
CA ALA A 17 2.58 23.46 12.27
C ALA A 17 2.59 22.09 12.97
N ALA A 18 1.58 21.25 12.70
CA ALA A 18 1.44 19.91 13.25
C ALA A 18 2.53 18.91 12.80
N VAL A 19 3.38 19.28 11.85
CA VAL A 19 4.46 18.45 11.28
C VAL A 19 5.66 18.26 12.23
N THR A 20 5.66 18.84 13.45
CA THR A 20 6.86 18.92 14.30
C THR A 20 6.91 17.95 15.49
N ASP A 21 5.88 17.16 15.78
CA ASP A 21 5.86 16.32 16.98
C ASP A 21 6.03 14.81 16.69
N HIS A 22 6.67 14.07 17.60
CA HIS A 22 7.17 12.71 17.39
C HIS A 22 6.15 11.61 17.70
N GLY A 23 6.07 10.56 16.83
CA GLY A 23 5.38 9.32 17.12
C GLY A 23 4.11 9.03 16.29
N PHE A 24 3.24 8.10 16.75
CA PHE A 24 1.98 7.73 16.09
C PHE A 24 1.02 8.90 15.88
N ARG A 25 1.06 9.92 16.72
CA ARG A 25 0.30 11.16 16.52
C ARG A 25 0.76 11.89 15.28
N TYR A 26 2.06 11.95 15.06
CA TYR A 26 2.66 12.53 13.86
C TYR A 26 2.21 11.80 12.58
N TYR A 27 2.17 10.47 12.58
CA TYR A 27 1.67 9.70 11.45
C TYR A 27 0.21 10.02 11.10
N ALA A 28 -0.66 10.14 12.09
CA ALA A 28 -2.06 10.49 11.87
C ALA A 28 -2.21 11.92 11.30
N GLN A 29 -1.39 12.86 11.76
CA GLN A 29 -1.33 14.24 11.27
C GLN A 29 -0.76 14.32 9.85
N MET A 30 0.29 13.54 9.57
CA MET A 30 0.91 13.46 8.24
C MET A 30 -0.05 12.93 7.16
N ARG A 31 -1.06 12.15 7.53
CA ARG A 31 -2.09 11.71 6.57
C ARG A 31 -2.80 12.88 5.87
N GLY A 32 -3.04 13.99 6.57
CA GLY A 32 -3.62 15.19 5.95
C GLY A 32 -2.69 15.78 4.89
N VAL A 33 -1.41 15.95 5.25
CA VAL A 33 -0.37 16.51 4.36
C VAL A 33 -0.16 15.63 3.14
N THR A 34 0.01 14.34 3.35
CA THR A 34 0.24 13.39 2.25
C THR A 34 -0.97 13.22 1.37
N SER A 35 -2.19 13.22 1.93
CA SER A 35 -3.41 13.19 1.14
C SER A 35 -3.55 14.44 0.26
N GLN A 36 -3.26 15.62 0.80
CA GLN A 36 -3.32 16.86 0.02
C GLN A 36 -2.27 16.89 -1.09
N SER A 37 -1.03 16.48 -0.81
CA SER A 37 0.03 16.42 -1.82
C SER A 37 -0.30 15.46 -2.97
N GLN A 38 -0.92 14.32 -2.68
CA GLN A 38 -1.41 13.39 -3.72
C GLN A 38 -2.52 14.02 -4.57
N LEU A 39 -3.46 14.73 -3.94
CA LEU A 39 -4.55 15.38 -4.65
C LEU A 39 -4.06 16.54 -5.51
N ASP A 40 -3.11 17.31 -5.02
CA ASP A 40 -2.47 18.38 -5.79
C ASP A 40 -1.68 17.82 -6.99
N ALA A 41 -0.94 16.72 -6.80
CA ALA A 41 -0.24 16.01 -7.89
C ALA A 41 -1.24 15.44 -8.91
N LEU A 42 -2.38 14.88 -8.46
CA LEU A 42 -3.44 14.42 -9.35
C LEU A 42 -4.07 15.58 -10.14
N ALA A 43 -4.30 16.73 -9.52
CA ALA A 43 -4.82 17.91 -10.21
C ALA A 43 -3.86 18.37 -11.31
N TYR A 44 -2.55 18.33 -11.06
CA TYR A 44 -1.58 18.60 -12.11
C TYR A 44 -1.66 17.58 -13.26
N LEU A 45 -1.67 16.29 -12.93
CA LEU A 45 -1.71 15.23 -13.94
C LEU A 45 -2.96 15.30 -14.83
N THR A 46 -4.11 15.66 -14.25
CA THR A 46 -5.42 15.60 -14.95
C THR A 46 -5.91 16.94 -15.49
N GLU A 47 -5.47 18.05 -14.92
CA GLU A 47 -5.97 19.42 -15.24
C GLU A 47 -4.84 20.38 -15.63
N HIS A 48 -3.57 19.92 -15.59
CA HIS A 48 -2.38 20.72 -15.82
C HIS A 48 -2.26 21.95 -14.88
N ASP A 49 -2.78 21.81 -13.63
CA ASP A 49 -2.64 22.84 -12.60
C ASP A 49 -1.20 22.89 -12.08
N THR A 50 -0.39 23.77 -12.68
CA THR A 50 1.02 23.96 -12.33
C THR A 50 1.21 24.47 -10.91
N GLN A 51 0.26 25.26 -10.37
CA GLN A 51 0.33 25.73 -8.99
C GLN A 51 0.09 24.58 -8.00
N ALA A 52 -0.79 23.64 -8.34
CA ALA A 52 -0.97 22.43 -7.56
C ALA A 52 0.30 21.58 -7.54
N ALA A 53 0.97 21.41 -8.69
CA ALA A 53 2.26 20.71 -8.74
C ALA A 53 3.30 21.37 -7.84
N ASP A 54 3.46 22.67 -7.92
CA ASP A 54 4.44 23.44 -7.13
C ASP A 54 4.14 23.31 -5.61
N ARG A 55 2.85 23.33 -5.22
CA ARG A 55 2.43 23.05 -3.82
C ARG A 55 2.78 21.61 -3.40
N ALA A 56 2.44 20.63 -4.23
CA ALA A 56 2.71 19.22 -3.95
C ALA A 56 4.22 18.96 -3.75
N ILE A 57 5.04 19.44 -4.66
CA ILE A 57 6.50 19.30 -4.63
C ILE A 57 7.07 19.94 -3.35
N THR A 58 6.71 21.20 -3.09
CA THR A 58 7.22 21.94 -1.92
C THR A 58 6.84 21.26 -0.62
N ALA A 59 5.55 20.93 -0.47
CA ALA A 59 5.04 20.29 0.73
C ALA A 59 5.63 18.90 0.96
N MET A 60 5.84 18.14 -0.11
CA MET A 60 6.39 16.79 0.01
C MET A 60 7.87 16.81 0.34
N LEU A 61 8.68 17.67 -0.30
CA LEU A 61 10.10 17.84 0.06
C LEU A 61 10.28 18.29 1.50
N ASP A 62 9.48 19.25 1.96
CA ASP A 62 9.53 19.70 3.35
C ASP A 62 9.16 18.56 4.32
N THR A 63 8.13 17.80 3.97
CA THR A 63 7.70 16.62 4.72
C THR A 63 8.81 15.57 4.82
N LEU A 64 9.42 15.20 3.69
CA LEU A 64 10.51 14.22 3.66
C LEU A 64 11.70 14.67 4.50
N LYS A 65 12.14 15.93 4.36
CA LYS A 65 13.26 16.51 5.16
C LYS A 65 13.03 16.43 6.67
N ARG A 66 11.79 16.62 7.11
CA ARG A 66 11.42 16.56 8.54
C ARG A 66 11.13 15.13 9.03
N THR A 67 10.96 14.16 8.13
CA THR A 67 10.71 12.78 8.49
C THR A 67 11.92 12.18 9.19
N ASN A 68 11.80 12.00 10.51
CA ASN A 68 12.78 11.33 11.36
C ASN A 68 12.04 10.62 12.49
N PHE A 69 11.70 9.35 12.28
CA PHE A 69 10.95 8.57 13.28
C PHE A 69 11.86 7.75 14.21
N GLY A 70 13.17 7.86 14.05
CA GLY A 70 14.12 7.01 14.78
C GLY A 70 14.02 5.54 14.34
N THR A 71 14.63 4.66 15.14
CA THR A 71 14.78 3.23 14.83
C THR A 71 13.69 2.34 15.43
N LYS A 72 12.61 2.91 15.98
CA LYS A 72 11.51 2.10 16.53
C LYS A 72 10.73 1.43 15.41
N ASN A 73 10.64 0.10 15.49
CA ASN A 73 10.09 -0.76 14.45
C ASN A 73 8.74 -0.30 13.90
N ASP A 74 7.76 -0.03 14.74
CA ASP A 74 6.43 0.37 14.28
C ASP A 74 6.37 1.78 13.64
N LEU A 75 7.33 2.64 13.93
CA LEU A 75 7.40 3.98 13.34
C LEU A 75 8.01 3.98 11.93
N SER A 76 8.83 3.00 11.62
CA SER A 76 9.43 2.88 10.28
C SER A 76 8.40 2.61 9.18
N ARG A 77 7.22 2.07 9.51
CA ARG A 77 6.08 1.97 8.58
C ARG A 77 5.54 3.34 8.16
N ALA A 78 5.55 4.30 9.08
CA ALA A 78 5.17 5.67 8.75
C ALA A 78 6.18 6.31 7.78
N SER A 79 7.48 6.05 7.96
CA SER A 79 8.52 6.48 7.02
C SER A 79 8.28 5.94 5.60
N GLY A 80 7.96 4.66 5.49
CA GLY A 80 7.64 4.04 4.21
C GLY A 80 6.43 4.66 3.52
N SER A 81 5.38 4.96 4.28
CA SER A 81 4.22 5.65 3.73
C SER A 81 4.56 7.06 3.20
N MET A 82 5.49 7.77 3.84
CA MET A 82 5.98 9.05 3.32
C MET A 82 6.74 8.87 2.00
N MET A 83 7.57 7.84 1.90
CA MET A 83 8.27 7.51 0.65
C MET A 83 7.30 7.18 -0.48
N MET A 84 6.28 6.35 -0.22
CA MET A 84 5.28 6.00 -1.22
C MET A 84 4.55 7.22 -1.76
N VAL A 85 4.10 8.13 -0.88
CA VAL A 85 3.44 9.37 -1.34
C VAL A 85 4.41 10.30 -2.04
N GLY A 86 5.63 10.39 -1.53
CA GLY A 86 6.70 11.15 -2.16
C GLY A 86 7.00 10.67 -3.57
N SER A 87 6.99 9.35 -3.80
CA SER A 87 7.20 8.78 -5.14
C SER A 87 6.07 9.11 -6.09
N ILE A 88 4.81 9.13 -5.64
CA ILE A 88 3.66 9.58 -6.45
C ILE A 88 3.82 11.05 -6.86
N VAL A 89 4.20 11.92 -5.93
CA VAL A 89 4.41 13.35 -6.22
C VAL A 89 5.60 13.53 -7.16
N TYR A 90 6.69 12.80 -6.94
CA TYR A 90 7.87 12.84 -7.78
C TYR A 90 7.55 12.44 -9.23
N ASP A 91 6.89 11.30 -9.41
CA ASP A 91 6.55 10.73 -10.72
C ASP A 91 5.53 11.62 -11.47
N TRP A 92 4.43 11.98 -10.82
CA TRP A 92 3.35 12.74 -11.47
C TRP A 92 3.70 14.21 -11.77
N CYS A 93 4.66 14.75 -11.02
CA CYS A 93 5.14 16.12 -11.23
C CYS A 93 6.57 16.17 -11.81
N TYR A 94 7.06 15.08 -12.41
CA TYR A 94 8.45 14.90 -12.83
C TYR A 94 8.97 16.03 -13.73
N ASP A 95 8.20 16.43 -14.70
CA ASP A 95 8.54 17.50 -15.66
C ASP A 95 8.54 18.92 -15.04
N ARG A 96 7.99 19.05 -13.82
CA ARG A 96 8.03 20.30 -13.03
C ARG A 96 9.22 20.35 -12.07
N LEU A 97 9.89 19.25 -11.84
CA LEU A 97 11.02 19.17 -10.92
C LEU A 97 12.28 19.77 -11.56
N SER A 98 12.92 20.71 -10.87
CA SER A 98 14.28 21.10 -11.19
C SER A 98 15.27 19.97 -10.82
N GLU A 99 16.43 19.92 -11.47
CA GLU A 99 17.47 18.95 -11.16
C GLU A 99 17.88 18.97 -9.68
N LYS A 100 17.87 20.14 -9.06
CA LYS A 100 18.13 20.28 -7.61
C LYS A 100 17.05 19.57 -6.78
N GLN A 101 15.77 19.73 -7.15
CA GLN A 101 14.66 19.08 -6.44
C GLN A 101 14.70 17.56 -6.63
N LYS A 102 15.00 17.06 -7.84
CA LYS A 102 15.19 15.63 -8.09
C LYS A 102 16.27 15.04 -7.19
N GLN A 103 17.43 15.67 -7.13
CA GLN A 103 18.52 15.25 -6.23
C GLN A 103 18.12 15.32 -4.75
N GLU A 104 17.33 16.31 -4.35
CA GLU A 104 16.82 16.41 -2.99
C GLU A 104 15.85 15.27 -2.66
N PHE A 105 14.91 14.93 -3.56
CA PHE A 105 14.03 13.78 -3.38
C PHE A 105 14.81 12.47 -3.25
N VAL A 106 15.73 12.19 -4.16
CA VAL A 106 16.58 10.98 -4.12
C VAL A 106 17.34 10.90 -2.80
N ARG A 107 17.99 11.98 -2.39
CA ARG A 107 18.71 12.02 -1.11
C ARG A 107 17.81 11.70 0.09
N GLU A 108 16.62 12.31 0.14
CA GLU A 108 15.71 12.09 1.26
C GLU A 108 15.10 10.68 1.24
N PHE A 109 14.80 10.12 0.08
CA PHE A 109 14.32 8.74 -0.03
C PHE A 109 15.37 7.73 0.45
N VAL A 110 16.61 7.88 0.01
CA VAL A 110 17.72 7.00 0.46
C VAL A 110 17.96 7.15 1.96
N ARG A 111 17.93 8.38 2.48
CA ARG A 111 18.07 8.65 3.92
C ARG A 111 16.96 7.97 4.73
N ILE A 112 15.70 8.13 4.32
CA ILE A 112 14.55 7.56 5.01
C ILE A 112 14.62 6.03 4.94
N ALA A 113 14.90 5.45 3.77
CA ALA A 113 15.07 4.01 3.61
C ALA A 113 16.13 3.44 4.58
N GLY A 114 17.24 4.15 4.76
CA GLY A 114 18.29 3.79 5.72
C GLY A 114 17.86 3.77 7.19
N THR A 115 16.78 4.48 7.54
CA THR A 115 16.21 4.51 8.90
C THR A 115 15.13 3.47 9.13
N MET A 116 14.69 2.75 8.10
CA MET A 116 13.68 1.72 8.21
C MET A 116 14.21 0.46 8.91
N GLU A 117 13.28 -0.33 9.45
CA GLU A 117 13.56 -1.59 10.14
C GLU A 117 14.41 -2.56 9.29
N CYS A 118 14.09 -2.67 8.00
CA CYS A 118 14.86 -3.52 7.09
C CYS A 118 16.19 -2.92 6.65
N HIS A 119 16.47 -1.66 7.00
CA HIS A 119 17.61 -0.87 6.53
C HIS A 119 17.64 -0.69 5.00
N TYR A 120 18.61 0.08 4.53
CA TYR A 120 18.90 0.21 3.11
C TYR A 120 20.43 0.26 2.88
N PRO A 121 21.01 -0.59 2.03
CA PRO A 121 20.34 -1.75 1.39
C PRO A 121 19.76 -2.73 2.41
N PRO A 122 18.63 -3.41 2.09
CA PRO A 122 18.01 -4.35 3.03
C PRO A 122 18.98 -5.44 3.46
N LYS A 123 19.20 -5.56 4.78
CA LYS A 123 20.18 -6.50 5.35
C LYS A 123 19.52 -7.71 5.99
N ASN A 124 18.25 -7.59 6.31
CA ASN A 124 17.55 -8.58 7.09
C ASN A 124 16.49 -9.30 6.27
N THR A 125 16.66 -10.60 6.09
CA THR A 125 15.72 -11.49 5.42
C THR A 125 14.62 -12.02 6.35
N GLU A 126 14.68 -11.77 7.65
CA GLU A 126 13.59 -12.11 8.60
C GLU A 126 12.26 -11.49 8.20
N SER A 127 12.33 -10.42 7.44
CA SER A 127 11.20 -9.70 6.88
C SER A 127 10.36 -10.49 5.87
N VAL A 128 10.88 -11.55 5.27
CA VAL A 128 10.16 -12.32 4.22
C VAL A 128 8.96 -13.04 4.79
N ALA A 129 9.03 -13.47 6.04
CA ALA A 129 7.96 -14.20 6.72
C ALA A 129 7.06 -13.31 7.59
N GLY A 130 7.38 -12.03 7.74
CA GLY A 130 6.54 -11.16 8.57
C GLY A 130 7.16 -9.85 9.01
N HIS A 131 6.46 -9.15 9.87
CA HIS A 131 6.74 -7.84 10.42
C HIS A 131 6.68 -6.66 9.40
N GLY A 132 7.11 -5.48 9.82
CA GLY A 132 6.96 -4.21 9.06
C GLY A 132 7.72 -4.16 7.73
N SER A 133 8.76 -4.94 7.58
CA SER A 133 9.64 -4.92 6.40
C SER A 133 8.95 -5.30 5.10
N GLU A 134 7.87 -6.09 5.14
CA GLU A 134 7.06 -6.39 3.95
C GLU A 134 6.51 -5.11 3.30
N TRP A 135 6.00 -4.19 4.09
CA TRP A 135 5.48 -2.90 3.60
C TRP A 135 6.57 -2.09 2.93
N MET A 136 7.74 -2.07 3.58
CA MET A 136 8.87 -1.26 3.13
C MET A 136 9.45 -1.75 1.82
N ILE A 137 9.48 -3.06 1.61
CA ILE A 137 10.08 -3.69 0.43
C ILE A 137 9.05 -3.83 -0.69
N LEU A 138 7.91 -4.48 -0.42
CA LEU A 138 6.92 -4.83 -1.46
C LEU A 138 6.12 -3.63 -1.97
N ARG A 139 6.11 -2.52 -1.25
CA ARG A 139 5.37 -1.33 -1.62
C ARG A 139 6.26 -0.10 -1.64
N ASP A 140 6.84 0.28 -0.49
CA ASP A 140 7.41 1.62 -0.31
C ASP A 140 8.69 1.83 -1.11
N MET A 141 9.70 0.98 -0.91
CA MET A 141 10.95 1.06 -1.67
C MET A 141 10.77 0.64 -3.12
N LEU A 142 9.86 -0.31 -3.42
CA LEU A 142 9.58 -0.69 -4.80
C LEU A 142 9.02 0.50 -5.57
N SER A 143 7.96 1.15 -5.06
CA SER A 143 7.36 2.32 -5.71
C SER A 143 8.35 3.48 -5.83
N CYS A 144 9.13 3.72 -4.78
CA CYS A 144 10.13 4.76 -4.78
C CYS A 144 11.27 4.48 -5.77
N GLY A 145 11.79 3.25 -5.80
CA GLY A 145 12.85 2.85 -6.71
C GLY A 145 12.45 2.94 -8.18
N ILE A 146 11.17 2.71 -8.50
CA ILE A 146 10.64 2.92 -9.84
C ILE A 146 10.59 4.41 -10.17
N ALA A 147 10.06 5.23 -9.27
CA ALA A 147 9.89 6.66 -9.50
C ALA A 147 11.22 7.40 -9.73
N ILE A 148 12.29 7.00 -9.03
CA ILE A 148 13.61 7.63 -9.12
C ILE A 148 14.61 6.83 -9.99
N TYR A 149 14.12 5.91 -10.81
CA TYR A 149 14.98 4.97 -11.55
C TYR A 149 16.02 5.66 -12.42
N ASP A 150 15.66 6.75 -13.08
CA ASP A 150 16.55 7.49 -13.97
C ASP A 150 17.72 8.14 -13.22
N GLU A 151 17.51 8.59 -11.98
CA GLU A 151 18.51 9.24 -11.16
C GLU A 151 19.24 8.28 -10.21
N TYR A 152 18.57 7.19 -9.77
CA TYR A 152 19.11 6.24 -8.79
C TYR A 152 18.55 4.82 -8.98
N PRO A 153 18.99 4.08 -10.01
CA PRO A 153 18.45 2.74 -10.36
C PRO A 153 18.69 1.69 -9.28
N GLU A 154 19.70 1.85 -8.43
CA GLU A 154 20.11 0.83 -7.46
C GLU A 154 18.98 0.46 -6.48
N MET A 155 18.10 1.40 -6.14
CA MET A 155 17.01 1.09 -5.22
C MET A 155 16.04 0.08 -5.83
N TYR A 156 15.63 0.28 -7.09
CA TYR A 156 14.78 -0.67 -7.79
C TYR A 156 15.47 -2.02 -8.00
N GLU A 157 16.70 -2.02 -8.47
CA GLU A 157 17.47 -3.24 -8.77
C GLU A 157 17.63 -4.14 -7.53
N ILE A 158 17.99 -3.55 -6.39
CA ILE A 158 18.14 -4.28 -5.13
C ILE A 158 16.80 -4.84 -4.67
N VAL A 159 15.76 -4.01 -4.67
CA VAL A 159 14.43 -4.38 -4.16
C VAL A 159 13.77 -5.41 -5.06
N ALA A 160 13.77 -5.22 -6.38
CA ALA A 160 13.22 -6.17 -7.34
C ALA A 160 13.92 -7.53 -7.24
N LYS A 161 15.26 -7.54 -7.18
CA LYS A 161 16.03 -8.77 -6.98
C LYS A 161 15.62 -9.49 -5.68
N MET A 162 15.43 -8.76 -4.59
CA MET A 162 15.01 -9.32 -3.32
C MET A 162 13.59 -9.90 -3.40
N ILE A 163 12.66 -9.21 -4.06
CA ILE A 163 11.29 -9.70 -4.24
C ILE A 163 11.29 -11.03 -4.99
N PHE A 164 11.96 -11.11 -6.13
CA PHE A 164 11.98 -12.34 -6.92
C PHE A 164 12.75 -13.49 -6.27
N ARG A 165 13.84 -13.20 -5.56
CA ARG A 165 14.66 -14.22 -4.90
C ARG A 165 14.04 -14.75 -3.62
N ASP A 166 13.50 -13.86 -2.77
CA ASP A 166 13.15 -14.17 -1.40
C ASP A 166 11.63 -14.25 -1.19
N TYR A 167 10.86 -13.29 -1.72
CA TYR A 167 9.42 -13.23 -1.48
C TYR A 167 8.63 -14.17 -2.38
N VAL A 168 8.88 -14.15 -3.68
CA VAL A 168 8.08 -14.93 -4.63
C VAL A 168 8.08 -16.44 -4.30
N PRO A 169 9.22 -17.10 -4.04
CA PRO A 169 9.21 -18.53 -3.72
C PRO A 169 8.46 -18.85 -2.42
N VAL A 170 8.67 -18.05 -1.37
CA VAL A 170 8.00 -18.24 -0.07
C VAL A 170 6.50 -17.99 -0.18
N ARG A 171 6.09 -16.94 -0.90
CA ARG A 171 4.68 -16.64 -1.14
C ARG A 171 3.98 -17.72 -1.96
N ASN A 172 4.62 -18.24 -2.99
CA ASN A 172 4.05 -19.33 -3.80
C ASN A 172 3.82 -20.60 -2.96
N TYR A 173 4.73 -20.92 -2.05
CA TYR A 173 4.54 -22.02 -1.10
C TYR A 173 3.35 -21.75 -0.16
N ILE A 174 3.23 -20.54 0.38
CA ILE A 174 2.17 -20.16 1.31
C ILE A 174 0.81 -20.14 0.59
N TYR A 175 0.74 -19.54 -0.60
CA TYR A 175 -0.52 -19.37 -1.32
C TYR A 175 -1.14 -20.67 -1.83
N ALA A 176 -0.36 -21.73 -1.99
CA ALA A 176 -0.88 -23.07 -2.27
C ALA A 176 -1.94 -23.51 -1.25
N GLY A 177 -1.86 -22.99 -0.02
CA GLY A 177 -2.85 -23.24 1.03
C GLY A 177 -4.06 -22.30 1.04
N HIS A 178 -4.20 -21.40 0.06
CA HIS A 178 -5.28 -20.41 -0.02
C HIS A 178 -5.46 -19.58 1.24
N ASN A 179 -4.39 -19.32 1.96
CA ASN A 179 -4.39 -18.63 3.25
C ASN A 179 -3.20 -17.69 3.36
N TYR A 180 -3.27 -16.78 4.32
CA TYR A 180 -2.17 -15.88 4.66
C TYR A 180 -1.46 -16.39 5.93
N HIS A 181 -0.14 -16.54 5.86
CA HIS A 181 0.67 -17.20 6.89
C HIS A 181 0.58 -16.58 8.29
N GLN A 182 0.20 -15.32 8.40
CA GLN A 182 0.03 -14.62 9.67
C GLN A 182 -1.42 -14.57 10.14
N GLY A 183 -2.33 -15.27 9.46
CA GLY A 183 -3.71 -15.43 9.87
C GLY A 183 -4.63 -14.25 9.57
N THR A 184 -5.84 -14.33 10.11
CA THR A 184 -6.98 -13.47 9.77
C THR A 184 -6.80 -12.01 10.17
N GLY A 185 -5.94 -11.69 11.11
CA GLY A 185 -5.65 -10.31 11.50
C GLY A 185 -4.79 -9.58 10.48
N TYR A 186 -3.71 -10.21 10.07
CA TYR A 186 -2.71 -9.60 9.20
C TYR A 186 -3.02 -9.67 7.70
N VAL A 187 -3.84 -10.63 7.25
CA VAL A 187 -4.27 -10.67 5.85
C VAL A 187 -4.94 -9.36 5.42
N THR A 188 -5.66 -8.73 6.32
CA THR A 188 -6.39 -7.48 6.03
C THR A 188 -5.48 -6.28 5.74
N VAL A 189 -4.25 -6.30 6.22
CA VAL A 189 -3.32 -5.17 6.13
C VAL A 189 -2.03 -5.48 5.38
N ARG A 190 -1.51 -6.71 5.48
CA ARG A 190 -0.21 -7.06 4.89
C ARG A 190 -0.33 -7.68 3.50
N TYR A 191 -1.37 -8.46 3.24
CA TYR A 191 -1.62 -9.04 1.92
C TYR A 191 -1.77 -7.97 0.82
N LEU A 192 -2.22 -6.77 1.18
CA LEU A 192 -2.26 -5.65 0.25
C LEU A 192 -0.87 -5.31 -0.34
N ASN A 193 0.21 -5.53 0.40
CA ASN A 193 1.56 -5.26 -0.09
C ASN A 193 1.99 -6.28 -1.15
N ASP A 194 1.63 -7.55 -0.95
CA ASP A 194 1.84 -8.59 -1.95
C ASP A 194 1.03 -8.28 -3.22
N LEU A 195 -0.22 -7.86 -3.09
CA LEU A 195 -1.06 -7.43 -4.21
C LEU A 195 -0.51 -6.18 -4.91
N ASN A 196 0.04 -5.24 -4.16
CA ASN A 196 0.65 -4.04 -4.73
C ASN A 196 1.87 -4.39 -5.60
N SER A 197 2.77 -5.24 -5.11
CA SER A 197 3.91 -5.69 -5.90
C SER A 197 3.47 -6.52 -7.13
N LEU A 198 2.47 -7.38 -7.00
CA LEU A 198 1.86 -8.08 -8.12
C LEU A 198 1.37 -7.10 -9.19
N TRP A 199 0.56 -6.13 -8.80
CA TRP A 199 -0.01 -5.13 -9.70
C TRP A 199 1.06 -4.29 -10.40
N ILE A 200 2.09 -3.86 -9.67
CA ILE A 200 3.20 -3.08 -10.22
C ILE A 200 3.94 -3.90 -11.29
N PHE A 201 4.39 -5.10 -10.96
CA PHE A 201 5.16 -5.93 -11.90
C PHE A 201 4.33 -6.36 -13.13
N ASP A 202 3.04 -6.63 -12.95
CA ASP A 202 2.15 -6.89 -14.07
C ASP A 202 2.06 -5.68 -15.02
N ARG A 203 1.89 -4.47 -14.48
CA ARG A 203 1.88 -3.22 -15.27
C ARG A 203 3.21 -2.93 -15.95
N MET A 204 4.32 -3.37 -15.38
CA MET A 204 5.65 -3.31 -16.00
C MET A 204 5.88 -4.40 -17.07
N GLY A 205 4.92 -5.30 -17.30
CA GLY A 205 5.00 -6.34 -18.30
C GLY A 205 5.61 -7.67 -17.83
N ALA A 206 5.91 -7.82 -16.54
CA ALA A 206 6.39 -9.09 -15.98
C ALA A 206 5.27 -10.14 -15.80
N GLY A 207 4.00 -9.72 -15.93
CA GLY A 207 2.85 -10.58 -15.70
C GLY A 207 2.66 -10.94 -14.22
N GLN A 208 1.91 -12.01 -13.99
CA GLN A 208 1.62 -12.49 -12.64
C GLN A 208 2.87 -13.14 -12.01
N ILE A 209 3.52 -12.43 -11.10
CA ILE A 209 4.78 -12.87 -10.46
C ILE A 209 4.57 -13.91 -9.35
N TYR A 210 3.38 -13.99 -8.77
CA TYR A 210 3.02 -14.99 -7.76
C TYR A 210 2.17 -16.11 -8.36
N SER A 211 2.05 -17.23 -7.63
CA SER A 211 1.17 -18.35 -8.00
C SER A 211 -0.28 -17.88 -8.21
N PRO A 212 -1.01 -18.44 -9.19
CA PRO A 212 -2.45 -18.20 -9.37
C PRO A 212 -3.28 -18.47 -8.11
N GLU A 213 -2.80 -19.32 -7.22
CA GLU A 213 -3.45 -19.64 -5.94
C GLU A 213 -3.54 -18.42 -5.00
N GLN A 214 -2.74 -17.38 -5.24
CA GLN A 214 -2.82 -16.09 -4.53
C GLN A 214 -4.23 -15.48 -4.61
N HIS A 215 -4.94 -15.64 -5.72
CA HIS A 215 -6.30 -15.17 -5.91
C HIS A 215 -7.23 -15.57 -4.75
N TYR A 216 -7.02 -16.77 -4.21
CA TYR A 216 -7.95 -17.36 -3.26
C TYR A 216 -7.66 -17.03 -1.78
N VAL A 217 -6.60 -16.29 -1.49
CA VAL A 217 -6.21 -15.97 -0.11
C VAL A 217 -7.32 -15.26 0.68
N LEU A 218 -8.04 -14.34 0.07
CA LEU A 218 -9.12 -13.62 0.74
C LEU A 218 -10.41 -14.44 0.89
N TYR A 219 -10.55 -15.55 0.18
CA TYR A 219 -11.66 -16.47 0.38
C TYR A 219 -11.65 -17.12 1.77
N ASP A 220 -10.47 -17.28 2.36
CA ASP A 220 -10.39 -17.69 3.78
C ASP A 220 -11.22 -16.78 4.68
N HIS A 221 -11.17 -15.47 4.41
CA HIS A 221 -11.95 -14.47 5.16
C HIS A 221 -13.46 -14.56 4.91
N VAL A 222 -13.88 -14.86 3.67
CA VAL A 222 -15.28 -15.04 3.31
C VAL A 222 -15.85 -16.26 4.02
N TYR A 223 -15.12 -17.38 4.03
CA TYR A 223 -15.58 -18.64 4.62
C TYR A 223 -15.49 -18.70 6.15
N ARG A 224 -14.56 -17.98 6.77
CA ARG A 224 -14.41 -17.94 8.23
C ARG A 224 -15.33 -16.93 8.90
N ARG A 225 -16.01 -16.11 8.14
CA ARG A 225 -16.90 -15.10 8.70
C ARG A 225 -18.23 -15.72 9.14
N ARG A 226 -18.55 -15.51 10.41
CA ARG A 226 -19.81 -15.88 11.01
C ARG A 226 -20.95 -14.92 10.60
N PRO A 227 -22.22 -15.32 10.72
CA PRO A 227 -23.37 -14.43 10.43
C PRO A 227 -23.37 -13.14 11.25
N ASP A 228 -22.80 -13.13 12.47
CA ASP A 228 -22.64 -11.95 13.32
C ASP A 228 -21.47 -11.03 12.91
N GLY A 229 -20.78 -11.35 11.81
CA GLY A 229 -19.64 -10.60 11.28
C GLY A 229 -18.31 -10.89 11.98
N GLN A 230 -18.26 -11.78 12.99
CA GLN A 230 -17.00 -12.22 13.55
C GLN A 230 -16.27 -13.17 12.59
N VAL A 231 -14.97 -13.08 12.56
CA VAL A 231 -14.11 -14.03 11.84
C VAL A 231 -13.46 -14.97 12.86
N LEU A 232 -13.46 -16.25 12.55
CA LEU A 232 -12.74 -17.25 13.36
C LEU A 232 -11.26 -16.87 13.40
N PRO A 233 -10.72 -16.62 14.60
CA PRO A 233 -9.36 -16.13 14.73
C PRO A 233 -8.35 -17.19 14.32
N SER A 234 -7.33 -16.80 13.60
CA SER A 234 -6.12 -17.59 13.36
C SER A 234 -4.91 -16.66 13.31
N GLY A 235 -3.78 -17.12 13.79
CA GLY A 235 -2.57 -16.33 13.88
C GLY A 235 -2.68 -15.20 14.92
N ASP A 236 -1.96 -14.12 14.70
CA ASP A 236 -1.88 -12.99 15.62
C ASP A 236 -3.09 -12.05 15.43
N VAL A 237 -4.13 -12.33 16.18
CA VAL A 237 -5.37 -11.53 16.16
C VAL A 237 -5.99 -11.46 17.55
N ASN A 238 -6.54 -10.32 17.92
CA ASN A 238 -7.28 -10.18 19.17
C ASN A 238 -8.59 -10.99 19.12
N PRO A 239 -8.82 -11.92 20.04
CA PRO A 239 -10.06 -12.67 20.13
C PRO A 239 -11.27 -11.72 20.22
N GLY A 240 -12.36 -12.04 19.52
CA GLY A 240 -13.60 -11.25 19.52
C GLY A 240 -13.57 -10.00 18.63
N LYS A 241 -12.44 -9.69 17.97
CA LYS A 241 -12.40 -8.61 17.01
C LYS A 241 -13.25 -8.96 15.79
N ARG A 242 -14.20 -8.08 15.48
CA ARG A 242 -15.01 -8.22 14.27
C ARG A 242 -14.21 -7.79 13.06
N SER A 243 -14.18 -8.62 12.04
CA SER A 243 -13.76 -8.19 10.71
C SER A 243 -14.91 -7.47 10.04
N THR A 244 -14.74 -6.20 9.83
CA THR A 244 -15.71 -5.39 9.09
C THR A 244 -15.30 -5.29 7.63
N PRO A 245 -16.24 -5.06 6.70
CA PRO A 245 -15.88 -4.82 5.31
C PRO A 245 -14.85 -3.70 5.12
N GLN A 246 -14.80 -2.73 6.03
CA GLN A 246 -13.81 -1.66 6.01
C GLN A 246 -12.36 -2.14 6.20
N THR A 247 -12.14 -3.15 7.03
CA THR A 247 -10.78 -3.58 7.39
C THR A 247 -10.03 -4.29 6.26
N TYR A 248 -10.74 -4.95 5.34
CA TYR A 248 -10.12 -5.66 4.20
C TYR A 248 -10.59 -5.14 2.84
N ALA A 249 -11.25 -3.99 2.81
CA ALA A 249 -11.81 -3.42 1.59
C ALA A 249 -10.76 -3.21 0.48
N MET A 250 -9.60 -2.65 0.82
CA MET A 250 -8.57 -2.36 -0.17
C MET A 250 -7.95 -3.62 -0.79
N PRO A 251 -7.51 -4.62 0.00
CA PRO A 251 -7.04 -5.87 -0.61
C PRO A 251 -8.13 -6.60 -1.39
N ALA A 252 -9.39 -6.57 -0.94
CA ALA A 252 -10.50 -7.16 -1.67
C ALA A 252 -10.73 -6.45 -3.02
N MET A 253 -10.69 -5.13 -3.06
CA MET A 253 -10.86 -4.35 -4.28
C MET A 253 -9.74 -4.61 -5.29
N LEU A 254 -8.48 -4.56 -4.85
CA LEU A 254 -7.35 -4.79 -5.74
C LEU A 254 -7.35 -6.22 -6.29
N ALA A 255 -7.59 -7.21 -5.43
CA ALA A 255 -7.73 -8.60 -5.83
C ALA A 255 -8.90 -8.81 -6.79
N ALA A 256 -10.07 -8.23 -6.48
CA ALA A 256 -11.24 -8.30 -7.34
C ALA A 256 -10.97 -7.74 -8.74
N SER A 257 -10.36 -6.56 -8.79
CA SER A 257 -10.04 -5.89 -10.05
C SER A 257 -9.00 -6.64 -10.87
N TYR A 258 -7.98 -7.20 -10.20
CA TYR A 258 -6.90 -7.92 -10.86
C TYR A 258 -7.37 -9.25 -11.48
N TRP A 259 -8.17 -10.02 -10.74
CA TRP A 259 -8.66 -11.34 -11.20
C TRP A 259 -10.08 -11.32 -11.76
N ASN A 260 -10.70 -10.15 -11.91
CA ASN A 260 -12.09 -10.01 -12.35
C ASN A 260 -13.06 -10.82 -11.46
N ASP A 261 -12.90 -10.73 -10.13
CA ASP A 261 -13.63 -11.52 -9.14
C ASP A 261 -14.82 -10.74 -8.53
N PRO A 262 -16.06 -11.06 -8.94
CA PRO A 262 -17.22 -10.35 -8.43
C PRO A 262 -17.53 -10.64 -6.95
N ILE A 263 -17.06 -11.76 -6.38
CA ILE A 263 -17.26 -12.07 -4.95
C ILE A 263 -16.40 -11.14 -4.09
N LEU A 264 -15.13 -10.97 -4.45
CA LEU A 264 -14.25 -10.03 -3.75
C LEU A 264 -14.69 -8.57 -3.97
N MET A 265 -15.23 -8.23 -5.15
CA MET A 265 -15.81 -6.92 -5.40
C MET A 265 -17.04 -6.65 -4.51
N TYR A 266 -17.89 -7.65 -4.29
CA TYR A 266 -19.01 -7.55 -3.37
C TYR A 266 -18.55 -7.27 -1.93
N GLU A 267 -17.47 -7.92 -1.49
CA GLU A 267 -16.89 -7.66 -0.16
C GLU A 267 -16.38 -6.22 -0.05
N TYR A 268 -15.78 -5.68 -1.09
CA TYR A 268 -15.38 -4.28 -1.15
C TYR A 268 -16.58 -3.32 -1.14
N GLU A 269 -17.62 -3.58 -1.91
CA GLU A 269 -18.81 -2.70 -2.03
C GLU A 269 -19.62 -2.61 -0.73
N ARG A 270 -19.52 -3.58 0.15
CA ARG A 270 -20.19 -3.58 1.48
C ARG A 270 -19.57 -2.58 2.47
N ARG A 271 -18.44 -1.97 2.17
CA ARG A 271 -17.82 -1.00 3.07
C ARG A 271 -18.70 0.25 3.23
N PRO A 272 -18.77 0.85 4.44
CA PRO A 272 -19.64 2.01 4.68
C PRO A 272 -19.12 3.29 3.99
N SER A 273 -17.80 3.44 3.81
CA SER A 273 -17.19 4.63 3.21
C SER A 273 -15.80 4.35 2.65
N VAL A 274 -15.32 5.25 1.80
CA VAL A 274 -13.92 5.31 1.37
C VAL A 274 -13.22 6.42 2.15
N GLU A 275 -12.13 6.10 2.80
CA GLU A 275 -11.31 7.10 3.48
C GLU A 275 -10.57 7.97 2.44
N THR A 276 -10.45 9.27 2.72
CA THR A 276 -9.90 10.24 1.76
C THR A 276 -8.50 9.86 1.27
N HIS A 277 -7.65 9.36 2.16
CA HIS A 277 -6.28 8.95 1.82
C HIS A 277 -6.21 7.68 0.93
N MET A 278 -7.33 6.97 0.76
CA MET A 278 -7.44 5.80 -0.11
C MET A 278 -8.02 6.12 -1.50
N LEU A 279 -8.53 7.35 -1.70
CA LEU A 279 -9.21 7.71 -2.96
C LEU A 279 -8.31 7.59 -4.19
N ILE A 280 -7.03 7.93 -4.06
CA ILE A 280 -6.06 7.80 -5.16
C ILE A 280 -5.83 6.33 -5.49
N LEU A 281 -5.65 5.48 -4.48
CA LEU A 281 -5.45 4.05 -4.69
C LEU A 281 -6.71 3.39 -5.26
N GLU A 282 -7.90 3.81 -4.83
CA GLU A 282 -9.15 3.36 -5.44
C GLU A 282 -9.21 3.75 -6.92
N LEU A 283 -8.82 4.96 -7.26
CA LEU A 283 -8.80 5.43 -8.65
C LEU A 283 -7.85 4.62 -9.52
N LEU A 284 -6.67 4.26 -9.00
CA LEU A 284 -5.64 3.53 -9.74
C LEU A 284 -5.95 2.03 -9.91
N TRP A 285 -6.57 1.43 -8.90
CA TRP A 285 -6.65 -0.03 -8.79
C TRP A 285 -8.03 -0.60 -9.11
N ARG A 286 -9.11 0.19 -8.94
CA ARG A 286 -10.47 -0.31 -9.06
C ARG A 286 -10.89 -0.47 -10.53
N ASP A 287 -11.38 -1.65 -10.87
CA ASP A 287 -12.22 -1.81 -12.05
C ASP A 287 -13.64 -1.34 -11.75
N PHE A 288 -13.99 -0.17 -12.29
CA PHE A 288 -15.31 0.44 -12.11
C PHE A 288 -16.42 -0.25 -12.89
N SER A 289 -16.09 -1.12 -13.84
CA SER A 289 -17.05 -1.90 -14.63
C SER A 289 -17.48 -3.18 -13.90
N LEU A 290 -16.61 -3.72 -13.05
CA LEU A 290 -16.87 -4.93 -12.29
C LEU A 290 -17.90 -4.66 -11.18
N LYS A 291 -18.99 -5.43 -11.17
CA LYS A 291 -20.03 -5.37 -10.12
C LYS A 291 -19.89 -6.54 -9.17
N GLY A 292 -20.09 -6.25 -7.88
CA GLY A 292 -20.09 -7.27 -6.85
C GLY A 292 -21.25 -8.25 -6.98
N LYS A 293 -20.97 -9.52 -6.69
CA LYS A 293 -21.95 -10.61 -6.63
C LYS A 293 -21.89 -11.24 -5.24
N SER A 294 -23.06 -11.39 -4.59
CA SER A 294 -23.16 -12.04 -3.27
C SER A 294 -22.49 -13.41 -3.27
N PRO A 295 -21.78 -13.78 -2.19
CA PRO A 295 -21.22 -15.13 -2.02
C PRO A 295 -22.27 -16.21 -1.84
N GLU A 296 -23.57 -15.86 -1.77
CA GLU A 296 -24.66 -16.82 -1.79
C GLU A 296 -24.59 -17.71 -3.04
N GLY A 297 -24.59 -19.02 -2.83
CA GLY A 297 -24.41 -19.99 -3.91
C GLY A 297 -22.96 -20.49 -4.07
N LEU A 298 -22.01 -19.98 -3.31
CA LEU A 298 -20.73 -20.66 -3.14
C LEU A 298 -20.94 -22.00 -2.41
N PRO A 299 -20.08 -23.02 -2.65
CA PRO A 299 -20.08 -24.24 -1.84
C PRO A 299 -20.06 -23.91 -0.34
N LEU A 300 -20.78 -24.66 0.49
CA LEU A 300 -20.83 -24.43 1.95
C LEU A 300 -19.50 -24.70 2.65
N SER A 301 -18.59 -25.40 2.02
CA SER A 301 -17.25 -25.69 2.53
C SER A 301 -16.21 -25.50 1.46
N ARG A 302 -15.01 -25.14 1.90
CA ARG A 302 -13.83 -25.00 1.05
C ARG A 302 -12.66 -25.70 1.71
N TYR A 303 -11.93 -26.46 0.94
CA TYR A 303 -10.68 -27.07 1.37
C TYR A 303 -9.55 -26.04 1.23
N SER A 304 -8.76 -25.88 2.27
CA SER A 304 -7.48 -25.17 2.24
C SER A 304 -6.38 -26.21 2.05
N GLY A 305 -5.54 -26.01 1.04
CA GLY A 305 -4.45 -26.95 0.75
C GLY A 305 -3.27 -26.83 1.72
N THR A 306 -2.28 -27.69 1.52
CA THR A 306 -0.97 -27.57 2.19
C THR A 306 -0.36 -26.19 1.86
N PRO A 307 0.31 -25.48 2.81
CA PRO A 307 0.75 -25.98 4.12
C PRO A 307 -0.24 -25.80 5.28
N PHE A 308 -1.43 -25.31 5.07
CA PHE A 308 -2.36 -24.92 6.14
C PHE A 308 -3.57 -25.86 6.30
N GLY A 309 -3.74 -26.82 5.43
CA GLY A 309 -4.80 -27.83 5.47
C GLY A 309 -4.35 -29.21 5.91
#